data_e2b4524339d2b59a18c9f13e22689cfd
#
_entry.id   e2b4524339d2b59a18c9f13e22689cfd
#
_cell.length_a   1.000
_cell.length_b   1.000
_cell.length_c   1.000
_cell.angle_alpha   90.00
_cell.angle_beta   90.00
_cell.angle_gamma   90.00
#
_symmetry.space_group_name_H-M   'P 1'
#
loop_
_entity.id
_entity.type
_entity.pdbx_description
1 polymer ?
#
loop_
_entity_poly.entity_id
_entity_poly.type
_entity_poly.pdbx_seq_one_letter_code
_entity_poly.pdbx_strand_id
1 'polypeptide(L)'
;DTRKTEWIRFQMTDGEGQDLGLSEIEVYPAPESYPDYISWVNPYVETAKGRYFFFVTGSLPFGMISSAPLTRNINQGGGGYNYNSTKVLGFPQIHNWMISGLSLMPVKDEVDVCRGDKVWRSSFSHDDEIVQPGYHRLFLDTYKIWVEQTVTDRVGLYRFTYTQDGLAKVLVNLG
;
A
#
# COMPACT_ATOMS: atom_id res chain seq x y z
N ASP A 1 -24.59 -0.84 12.92
CA ASP A 1 -25.51 0.28 12.84
C ASP A 1 -25.68 0.86 14.25
N THR A 2 -25.07 2.02 14.50
CA THR A 2 -25.07 2.64 15.83
C THR A 2 -26.29 3.54 15.92
N ARG A 3 -27.31 3.09 16.66
CA ARG A 3 -28.52 3.88 16.89
C ARG A 3 -28.47 4.52 18.27
N LYS A 4 -28.77 5.80 18.36
CA LYS A 4 -29.03 6.44 19.64
C LYS A 4 -30.41 5.96 20.15
N THR A 5 -30.42 5.43 21.35
CA THR A 5 -31.66 5.01 22.03
C THR A 5 -31.68 5.50 23.46
N GLU A 6 -32.86 5.85 23.97
CA GLU A 6 -33.04 6.25 25.35
C GLU A 6 -33.34 5.07 26.27
N TRP A 7 -33.72 3.93 25.70
CA TRP A 7 -34.05 2.74 26.47
C TRP A 7 -33.78 1.46 25.67
N ILE A 8 -33.47 0.38 26.37
CA ILE A 8 -33.27 -0.94 25.82
C ILE A 8 -34.22 -1.90 26.54
N ARG A 9 -34.99 -2.66 25.79
CA ARG A 9 -35.85 -3.72 26.32
C ARG A 9 -35.25 -5.08 25.99
N PHE A 10 -35.05 -5.91 27.01
CA PHE A 10 -34.79 -7.31 26.89
C PHE A 10 -36.05 -8.12 27.12
N GLN A 11 -36.42 -8.95 26.18
CA GLN A 11 -37.59 -9.79 26.30
C GLN A 11 -37.20 -11.23 25.96
N MET A 12 -37.37 -12.13 26.92
CA MET A 12 -37.27 -13.56 26.67
C MET A 12 -38.66 -14.05 26.24
N THR A 13 -38.73 -14.62 25.04
CA THR A 13 -40.00 -15.00 24.41
C THR A 13 -40.28 -16.47 24.44
N ASP A 14 -39.29 -17.32 24.67
CA ASP A 14 -39.48 -18.78 24.74
C ASP A 14 -38.40 -19.46 25.57
N GLY A 15 -38.74 -20.43 26.36
CA GLY A 15 -37.84 -21.25 27.13
C GLY A 15 -38.53 -22.52 27.63
N GLU A 16 -38.15 -23.65 27.08
CA GLU A 16 -38.44 -24.96 27.66
C GLU A 16 -37.42 -25.26 28.75
N GLY A 17 -37.73 -24.90 29.98
CA GLY A 17 -36.87 -25.24 31.12
C GLY A 17 -37.24 -24.41 32.35
N GLN A 18 -37.02 -24.97 33.54
CA GLN A 18 -37.47 -24.38 34.79
C GLN A 18 -36.64 -23.21 35.31
N ASP A 19 -35.42 -22.97 34.75
CA ASP A 19 -34.55 -21.89 35.21
C ASP A 19 -33.94 -21.17 34.01
N LEU A 20 -34.64 -20.16 33.50
CA LEU A 20 -34.08 -19.18 32.60
C LEU A 20 -33.44 -18.07 33.43
N GLY A 21 -32.14 -18.09 33.56
CA GLY A 21 -31.37 -17.07 34.23
C GLY A 21 -30.49 -16.30 33.24
N LEU A 22 -30.51 -14.98 33.33
CA LEU A 22 -29.52 -14.12 32.71
C LEU A 22 -28.49 -13.75 33.78
N SER A 23 -27.25 -14.14 33.65
CA SER A 23 -26.22 -13.92 34.67
C SER A 23 -25.69 -12.49 34.66
N GLU A 24 -25.64 -11.86 33.50
CA GLU A 24 -25.11 -10.51 33.36
C GLU A 24 -25.56 -9.87 32.03
N ILE A 25 -25.84 -8.57 32.04
CA ILE A 25 -26.01 -7.74 30.86
C ILE A 25 -25.11 -6.53 31.04
N GLU A 26 -24.15 -6.39 30.11
CA GLU A 26 -23.32 -5.20 30.05
C GLU A 26 -23.72 -4.33 28.86
N VAL A 27 -23.92 -3.04 29.09
CA VAL A 27 -24.24 -2.06 28.06
C VAL A 27 -23.18 -0.98 28.07
N TYR A 28 -22.44 -0.89 26.98
CA TYR A 28 -21.44 0.13 26.80
C TYR A 28 -21.93 1.23 25.87
N PRO A 29 -21.67 2.51 26.18
CA PRO A 29 -21.94 3.57 25.22
C PRO A 29 -21.06 3.33 23.99
N ALA A 30 -21.62 3.50 22.80
CA ALA A 30 -20.81 3.53 21.60
C ALA A 30 -19.88 4.75 21.66
N PRO A 31 -18.59 4.61 21.34
CA PRO A 31 -17.70 5.75 21.26
C PRO A 31 -18.26 6.74 20.24
N GLU A 32 -18.13 8.04 20.52
CA GLU A 32 -18.62 9.12 19.64
C GLU A 32 -17.97 9.05 18.24
N SER A 33 -16.76 8.54 18.18
CA SER A 33 -16.07 8.19 16.94
C SER A 33 -15.11 7.01 17.21
N TYR A 34 -14.96 6.12 16.24
CA TYR A 34 -13.87 5.14 16.31
C TYR A 34 -12.57 5.86 15.95
N PRO A 35 -11.50 5.67 16.72
CA PRO A 35 -10.19 6.18 16.36
C PRO A 35 -9.79 5.62 14.98
N ASP A 36 -9.21 6.46 14.14
CA ASP A 36 -8.58 6.00 12.90
C ASP A 36 -7.24 5.30 13.23
N TYR A 37 -7.33 4.02 13.58
CA TYR A 37 -6.15 3.23 13.93
C TYR A 37 -5.18 3.07 12.77
N ILE A 38 -5.64 3.24 11.52
CA ILE A 38 -4.78 3.18 10.33
C ILE A 38 -3.76 4.32 10.36
N SER A 39 -4.16 5.49 10.83
CA SER A 39 -3.25 6.63 10.95
C SER A 39 -2.11 6.43 11.95
N TRP A 40 -2.21 5.45 12.85
CA TRP A 40 -1.17 5.11 13.82
C TRP A 40 -0.10 4.17 13.25
N VAL A 41 -0.38 3.55 12.11
CA VAL A 41 0.57 2.66 11.45
C VAL A 41 1.58 3.50 10.68
N ASN A 42 2.85 3.32 10.98
CA ASN A 42 3.94 3.92 10.21
C ASN A 42 4.54 2.88 9.25
N PRO A 43 4.19 2.93 7.95
CA PRO A 43 4.70 1.98 6.96
C PRO A 43 6.19 2.15 6.64
N TYR A 44 6.83 3.22 7.11
CA TYR A 44 8.26 3.45 6.89
C TYR A 44 9.18 2.76 7.91
N VAL A 45 8.62 2.13 8.95
CA VAL A 45 9.43 1.43 9.95
C VAL A 45 10.41 0.48 9.28
N GLU A 46 11.70 0.55 9.66
CA GLU A 46 12.85 -0.23 9.13
C GLU A 46 13.20 0.01 7.64
N THR A 47 12.47 0.79 6.88
CA THR A 47 12.73 1.00 5.45
C THR A 47 14.08 1.66 5.17
N ALA A 48 14.63 2.41 6.12
CA ALA A 48 15.94 3.07 5.99
C ALA A 48 17.14 2.16 6.28
N LYS A 49 16.96 1.12 7.11
CA LYS A 49 18.04 0.27 7.63
C LYS A 49 17.87 -1.21 7.35
N GLY A 50 16.80 -1.62 6.71
CA GLY A 50 16.54 -3.02 6.38
C GLY A 50 17.72 -3.64 5.64
N ARG A 51 18.21 -4.80 6.12
CA ARG A 51 19.41 -5.45 5.59
C ARG A 51 19.10 -6.30 4.37
N TYR A 52 18.16 -7.21 4.52
CA TYR A 52 17.86 -8.25 3.54
C TYR A 52 16.37 -8.34 3.20
N PHE A 53 15.53 -7.71 4.00
CA PHE A 53 14.09 -7.75 3.82
C PHE A 53 13.60 -6.41 3.33
N PHE A 54 12.64 -6.45 2.44
CA PHE A 54 12.12 -5.28 1.78
C PHE A 54 10.71 -5.06 2.24
N PHE A 55 10.50 -3.81 2.53
CA PHE A 55 9.24 -3.40 3.07
C PHE A 55 8.32 -3.10 1.90
N VAL A 56 7.16 -3.70 1.97
CA VAL A 56 6.10 -3.59 0.99
C VAL A 56 5.12 -2.54 1.48
N THR A 57 5.48 -1.31 1.24
CA THR A 57 4.84 -0.14 1.84
C THR A 57 3.36 -0.01 1.48
N GLY A 58 2.95 -0.45 0.30
CA GLY A 58 1.57 -0.35 -0.18
C GLY A 58 0.76 -1.65 -0.08
N SER A 59 1.22 -2.63 0.70
CA SER A 59 0.59 -3.95 0.79
C SER A 59 -0.47 -4.01 1.89
N LEU A 60 -1.40 -4.95 1.74
CA LEU A 60 -2.31 -5.33 2.82
C LEU A 60 -1.65 -6.38 3.73
N PRO A 61 -1.97 -6.42 5.03
CA PRO A 61 -1.60 -7.52 5.89
C PRO A 61 -2.14 -8.83 5.33
N PHE A 62 -1.29 -9.85 5.23
CA PHE A 62 -1.64 -11.21 4.77
C PHE A 62 -2.10 -11.31 3.31
N GLY A 63 -1.99 -10.25 2.51
CA GLY A 63 -2.24 -10.32 1.07
C GLY A 63 -1.12 -11.08 0.32
N MET A 64 -1.45 -11.65 -0.83
CA MET A 64 -0.48 -12.31 -1.72
C MET A 64 0.28 -11.30 -2.60
N ILE A 65 -0.30 -10.15 -2.86
CA ILE A 65 0.32 -9.09 -3.64
C ILE A 65 1.12 -8.18 -2.71
N SER A 66 2.38 -8.04 -3.04
CA SER A 66 3.31 -7.16 -2.35
C SER A 66 3.58 -5.95 -3.24
N SER A 67 3.09 -4.80 -2.83
CA SER A 67 3.18 -3.58 -3.63
C SER A 67 4.07 -2.56 -2.95
N ALA A 68 5.12 -2.14 -3.65
CA ALA A 68 5.97 -1.03 -3.25
C ALA A 68 6.75 -0.50 -4.47
N PRO A 69 7.16 0.77 -4.45
CA PRO A 69 8.15 1.24 -5.42
C PRO A 69 9.46 0.48 -5.27
N LEU A 70 10.05 0.09 -6.37
CA LEU A 70 11.42 -0.43 -6.39
C LEU A 70 12.38 0.76 -6.42
N THR A 71 12.94 1.09 -5.27
CA THR A 71 13.88 2.22 -5.15
C THR A 71 15.33 1.77 -5.01
N ARG A 72 15.55 0.48 -4.77
CA ARG A 72 16.86 -0.12 -4.61
C ARG A 72 17.06 -1.27 -5.57
N ASN A 73 18.20 -1.29 -6.26
CA ASN A 73 18.53 -2.37 -7.17
C ASN A 73 18.78 -3.68 -6.40
N ILE A 74 18.39 -4.77 -7.00
CA ILE A 74 18.60 -6.15 -6.54
C ILE A 74 20.05 -6.44 -6.17
N ASN A 75 20.99 -5.89 -6.94
CA ASN A 75 22.43 -6.06 -6.73
C ASN A 75 22.98 -5.33 -5.49
N GLN A 76 22.16 -4.56 -4.79
CA GLN A 76 22.55 -3.82 -3.59
C GLN A 76 22.02 -4.46 -2.30
N GLY A 77 21.81 -5.77 -2.32
CA GLY A 77 21.33 -6.52 -1.16
C GLY A 77 19.81 -6.60 -1.08
N GLY A 78 19.16 -6.63 -2.24
CA GLY A 78 17.75 -6.91 -2.42
C GLY A 78 16.93 -5.76 -2.97
N GLY A 79 15.87 -6.11 -3.72
CA GLY A 79 14.94 -5.16 -4.30
C GLY A 79 13.89 -4.67 -3.30
N GLY A 80 13.24 -3.56 -3.57
CA GLY A 80 12.14 -3.02 -2.81
C GLY A 80 12.33 -1.56 -2.43
N TYR A 81 11.50 -1.11 -1.50
CA TYR A 81 11.52 0.27 -1.04
C TYR A 81 12.64 0.51 -0.01
N ASN A 82 13.42 1.56 -0.21
CA ASN A 82 14.37 2.07 0.76
C ASN A 82 14.16 3.59 0.92
N TYR A 83 13.90 4.02 2.14
CA TYR A 83 13.61 5.43 2.46
C TYR A 83 14.72 6.41 2.08
N ASN A 84 15.98 5.98 2.16
CA ASN A 84 17.13 6.85 1.80
C ASN A 84 17.35 6.96 0.29
N SER A 85 16.57 6.26 -0.53
CA SER A 85 16.68 6.34 -1.99
C SER A 85 15.91 7.54 -2.52
N THR A 86 16.46 8.15 -3.57
CA THR A 86 15.86 9.30 -4.26
C THR A 86 15.40 8.98 -5.68
N LYS A 87 15.41 7.69 -6.04
CA LYS A 87 15.06 7.22 -7.40
C LYS A 87 14.20 5.98 -7.36
N VAL A 88 13.23 5.92 -8.26
CA VAL A 88 12.36 4.79 -8.52
C VAL A 88 12.76 4.14 -9.82
N LEU A 89 12.84 2.81 -9.82
CA LEU A 89 13.16 1.98 -10.98
C LEU A 89 11.91 1.35 -11.61
N GLY A 90 10.83 1.23 -10.85
CA GLY A 90 9.57 0.63 -11.27
C GLY A 90 8.70 0.21 -10.09
N PHE A 91 7.60 -0.45 -10.39
CA PHE A 91 6.58 -0.87 -9.45
C PHE A 91 6.29 -2.37 -9.62
N PRO A 92 7.11 -3.25 -9.01
CA PRO A 92 6.87 -4.69 -8.99
C PRO A 92 5.78 -5.07 -8.00
N GLN A 93 5.28 -6.30 -8.08
CA GLN A 93 4.14 -6.78 -7.29
C GLN A 93 4.39 -8.10 -6.56
N ILE A 94 5.49 -8.78 -6.84
CA ILE A 94 5.75 -10.10 -6.28
C ILE A 94 6.87 -9.99 -5.26
N HIS A 95 6.59 -10.45 -4.05
CA HIS A 95 7.58 -10.59 -3.00
C HIS A 95 7.90 -12.06 -2.76
N ASN A 96 9.07 -12.46 -3.23
CA ASN A 96 9.65 -13.76 -2.94
C ASN A 96 11.11 -13.54 -2.58
N TRP A 97 11.41 -13.42 -1.31
CA TRP A 97 12.72 -13.00 -0.80
C TRP A 97 13.09 -11.54 -1.13
N MET A 98 12.72 -11.05 -2.28
CA MET A 98 12.82 -9.66 -2.73
C MET A 98 11.55 -9.26 -3.47
N ILE A 99 11.28 -7.97 -3.60
CA ILE A 99 10.27 -7.50 -4.54
C ILE A 99 10.81 -7.68 -5.96
N SER A 100 10.10 -8.43 -6.76
CA SER A 100 10.49 -8.82 -8.10
C SER A 100 9.28 -9.04 -9.02
N GLY A 101 9.47 -9.79 -10.09
CA GLY A 101 8.45 -10.14 -11.04
C GLY A 101 8.16 -8.99 -12.00
N LEU A 102 6.97 -9.01 -12.56
CA LEU A 102 6.51 -8.00 -13.51
C LEU A 102 6.58 -6.61 -12.89
N SER A 103 7.50 -5.77 -13.37
CA SER A 103 7.64 -4.40 -12.90
C SER A 103 7.11 -3.41 -13.93
N LEU A 104 6.21 -2.55 -13.51
CA LEU A 104 5.66 -1.49 -14.34
C LEU A 104 6.41 -0.19 -14.08
N MET A 105 6.70 0.58 -15.12
CA MET A 105 7.26 1.92 -14.99
C MET A 105 6.56 2.86 -15.97
N PRO A 106 5.72 3.78 -15.51
CA PRO A 106 5.15 4.78 -16.38
C PRO A 106 6.22 5.79 -16.77
N VAL A 107 6.28 6.08 -18.06
CA VAL A 107 7.22 7.03 -18.65
C VAL A 107 6.50 7.92 -19.63
N LYS A 108 7.12 9.04 -19.96
CA LYS A 108 6.63 9.97 -20.97
C LYS A 108 7.63 10.03 -22.12
N ASP A 109 7.11 10.07 -23.34
CA ASP A 109 7.87 10.18 -24.60
C ASP A 109 8.80 8.97 -24.86
N GLU A 110 9.85 9.15 -25.63
CA GLU A 110 10.77 8.07 -26.01
C GLU A 110 11.81 7.81 -24.94
N VAL A 111 11.97 6.54 -24.62
CA VAL A 111 13.00 6.06 -23.69
C VAL A 111 13.75 4.92 -24.33
N ASP A 112 15.07 5.04 -24.40
CA ASP A 112 15.96 3.98 -24.94
C ASP A 112 16.15 2.87 -23.91
N VAL A 113 15.27 1.90 -23.92
CA VAL A 113 15.27 0.78 -22.97
C VAL A 113 16.51 -0.13 -23.10
N CYS A 114 17.20 -0.11 -24.24
CA CYS A 114 18.39 -0.94 -24.46
C CYS A 114 19.58 -0.52 -23.59
N ARG A 115 19.56 0.68 -23.04
CA ARG A 115 20.61 1.22 -22.17
C ARG A 115 20.49 0.84 -20.69
N GLY A 116 19.50 0.01 -20.36
CA GLY A 116 19.27 -0.50 -19.01
C GLY A 116 18.51 0.46 -18.10
N ASP A 117 18.31 0.03 -16.88
CA ASP A 117 17.46 0.69 -15.87
C ASP A 117 17.85 2.13 -15.53
N LYS A 118 19.11 2.48 -15.71
CA LYS A 118 19.62 3.84 -15.46
C LYS A 118 18.94 4.91 -16.29
N VAL A 119 18.37 4.54 -17.43
CA VAL A 119 17.80 5.49 -18.40
C VAL A 119 16.34 5.81 -18.07
N TRP A 120 15.59 4.84 -17.54
CA TRP A 120 14.16 5.05 -17.27
C TRP A 120 13.81 5.34 -15.81
N ARG A 121 14.77 5.26 -14.88
CA ARG A 121 14.50 5.60 -13.47
C ARG A 121 14.09 7.06 -13.34
N SER A 122 13.18 7.34 -12.41
CA SER A 122 12.78 8.69 -12.06
C SER A 122 13.25 9.09 -10.68
N SER A 123 13.62 10.35 -10.51
CA SER A 123 13.70 10.93 -9.17
C SER A 123 12.33 11.11 -8.56
N PHE A 124 12.27 11.16 -7.24
CA PHE A 124 11.09 11.48 -6.43
C PHE A 124 11.51 12.16 -5.13
N SER A 125 10.54 12.82 -4.48
CA SER A 125 10.70 13.42 -3.16
C SER A 125 9.69 12.83 -2.19
N HIS A 126 10.06 12.69 -0.92
CA HIS A 126 9.14 12.30 0.14
C HIS A 126 8.09 13.37 0.45
N ASP A 127 8.32 14.63 0.05
CA ASP A 127 7.33 15.70 0.16
C ASP A 127 6.10 15.44 -0.73
N ASP A 128 6.29 14.67 -1.81
CA ASP A 128 5.27 14.27 -2.78
C ASP A 128 4.92 12.78 -2.65
N GLU A 129 5.09 12.21 -1.46
CA GLU A 129 4.82 10.80 -1.18
C GLU A 129 3.78 10.64 -0.08
N ILE A 130 2.85 9.72 -0.28
CA ILE A 130 1.87 9.29 0.73
C ILE A 130 1.93 7.77 0.84
N VAL A 131 2.15 7.28 2.05
CA VAL A 131 2.17 5.84 2.34
C VAL A 131 1.22 5.53 3.48
N GLN A 132 0.33 4.59 3.23
CA GLN A 132 -0.61 4.05 4.20
C GLN A 132 -0.74 2.54 4.00
N PRO A 133 -1.18 1.76 4.98
CA PRO A 133 -1.48 0.36 4.77
C PRO A 133 -2.42 0.16 3.57
N GLY A 134 -1.97 -0.62 2.58
CA GLY A 134 -2.73 -0.86 1.36
C GLY A 134 -2.71 0.25 0.32
N TYR A 135 -1.96 1.33 0.55
CA TYR A 135 -1.90 2.44 -0.41
C TYR A 135 -0.52 3.11 -0.42
N HIS A 136 0.00 3.36 -1.61
CA HIS A 136 1.21 4.14 -1.81
C HIS A 136 1.04 5.07 -3.01
N ARG A 137 1.33 6.34 -2.82
CA ARG A 137 1.33 7.35 -3.87
C ARG A 137 2.65 8.09 -3.87
N LEU A 138 3.21 8.35 -5.04
CA LEU A 138 4.39 9.19 -5.20
C LEU A 138 4.39 9.91 -6.55
N PHE A 139 5.20 10.97 -6.66
CA PHE A 139 5.38 11.72 -7.88
C PHE A 139 6.72 11.39 -8.55
N LEU A 140 6.66 11.04 -9.82
CA LEU A 140 7.85 10.80 -10.65
C LEU A 140 8.30 12.12 -11.28
N ASP A 141 9.31 12.75 -10.69
CA ASP A 141 9.79 14.06 -11.10
C ASP A 141 10.30 14.12 -12.54
N THR A 142 10.97 13.08 -12.99
CA THR A 142 11.53 13.02 -14.35
C THR A 142 10.45 13.05 -15.41
N TYR A 143 9.34 12.37 -15.15
CA TYR A 143 8.26 12.20 -16.14
C TYR A 143 7.02 13.04 -15.86
N LYS A 144 6.98 13.68 -14.67
CA LYS A 144 5.83 14.46 -14.21
C LYS A 144 4.54 13.63 -14.15
N ILE A 145 4.65 12.46 -13.50
CA ILE A 145 3.56 11.49 -13.39
C ILE A 145 3.30 11.18 -11.92
N TRP A 146 2.05 11.30 -11.49
CA TRP A 146 1.60 10.69 -10.24
C TRP A 146 1.40 9.20 -10.42
N VAL A 147 1.95 8.43 -9.53
CA VAL A 147 1.72 6.99 -9.44
C VAL A 147 1.03 6.70 -8.14
N GLU A 148 -0.12 6.05 -8.24
CA GLU A 148 -0.87 5.53 -7.11
C GLU A 148 -0.97 4.02 -7.25
N GLN A 149 -0.75 3.32 -6.17
CA GLN A 149 -0.88 1.87 -6.11
C GLN A 149 -1.67 1.45 -4.89
N THR A 150 -2.53 0.48 -5.07
CA THR A 150 -3.29 -0.17 -4.01
C THR A 150 -3.43 -1.64 -4.34
N VAL A 151 -3.77 -2.44 -3.35
CA VAL A 151 -3.87 -3.89 -3.51
C VAL A 151 -5.12 -4.44 -2.85
N THR A 152 -5.58 -5.55 -3.38
CA THR A 152 -6.42 -6.52 -2.68
C THR A 152 -5.56 -7.72 -2.30
N ASP A 153 -6.17 -8.78 -1.79
CA ASP A 153 -5.44 -10.00 -1.43
C ASP A 153 -4.65 -10.61 -2.62
N ARG A 154 -5.13 -10.42 -3.84
CA ARG A 154 -4.60 -11.08 -5.04
C ARG A 154 -4.46 -10.18 -6.26
N VAL A 155 -4.81 -8.91 -6.17
CA VAL A 155 -4.79 -8.00 -7.31
C VAL A 155 -4.10 -6.71 -6.92
N GLY A 156 -3.11 -6.30 -7.70
CA GLY A 156 -2.51 -4.97 -7.62
C GLY A 156 -3.19 -4.03 -8.62
N LEU A 157 -3.53 -2.84 -8.18
CA LEU A 157 -4.14 -1.80 -8.98
C LEU A 157 -3.23 -0.58 -9.02
N TYR A 158 -3.08 -0.02 -10.20
CA TYR A 158 -2.27 1.18 -10.44
C TYR A 158 -3.08 2.25 -11.14
N ARG A 159 -2.83 3.51 -10.74
CA ARG A 159 -3.29 4.67 -11.47
C ARG A 159 -2.08 5.56 -11.79
N PHE A 160 -1.90 5.84 -13.09
CA PHE A 160 -0.87 6.75 -13.59
C PHE A 160 -1.54 8.02 -14.10
N THR A 161 -1.25 9.15 -13.46
CA THR A 161 -1.78 10.45 -13.86
C THR A 161 -0.66 11.29 -14.45
N TYR A 162 -0.69 11.45 -15.77
CA TYR A 162 0.25 12.28 -16.51
C TYR A 162 -0.18 13.74 -16.38
N THR A 163 0.69 14.58 -15.82
CA THR A 163 0.38 15.98 -15.52
C THR A 163 0.77 16.93 -16.65
N GLN A 164 1.42 16.43 -17.68
CA GLN A 164 1.85 17.20 -18.86
C GLN A 164 1.54 16.44 -20.14
N ASP A 165 1.30 17.19 -21.20
CA ASP A 165 1.11 16.62 -22.53
C ASP A 165 2.36 15.87 -23.01
N GLY A 166 2.16 14.84 -23.80
CA GLY A 166 3.21 13.96 -24.31
C GLY A 166 2.69 12.55 -24.58
N LEU A 167 3.56 11.69 -25.08
CA LEU A 167 3.21 10.30 -25.36
C LEU A 167 3.28 9.48 -24.07
N ALA A 168 2.12 9.12 -23.52
CA ALA A 168 2.00 8.29 -22.35
C ALA A 168 2.37 6.83 -22.67
N LYS A 169 3.31 6.26 -21.93
CA LYS A 169 3.77 4.88 -22.09
C LYS A 169 3.94 4.20 -20.71
N VAL A 170 3.84 2.90 -20.72
CA VAL A 170 4.20 2.06 -19.56
C VAL A 170 5.21 1.03 -20.02
N LEU A 171 6.39 1.06 -19.44
CA LEU A 171 7.39 0.02 -19.61
C LEU A 171 7.01 -1.17 -18.74
N VAL A 172 7.11 -2.36 -19.32
CA VAL A 172 6.92 -3.62 -18.62
C VAL A 172 8.27 -4.32 -18.58
N ASN A 173 8.87 -4.35 -17.42
CA ASN A 173 10.12 -5.05 -17.22
C ASN A 173 9.83 -6.48 -16.74
N LEU A 174 10.29 -7.45 -17.49
CA LEU A 174 10.08 -8.88 -17.23
C LEU A 174 11.20 -9.52 -16.41
N GLY A 175 12.23 -8.78 -16.06
CA GLY A 175 13.40 -9.27 -15.30
C GLY A 175 14.69 -9.27 -16.10
#